data_283476de2bd8cb665b3e3ca085694bfc
#
_entry.id   283476de2bd8cb665b3e3ca085694bfc
#
_cell.length_a   1.000
_cell.length_b   1.000
_cell.length_c   1.000
_cell.angle_alpha   90.00
_cell.angle_beta   90.00
_cell.angle_gamma   90.00
#
_symmetry.space_group_name_H-M   'P 1'
#
loop_
_entity.id
_entity.type
_entity.pdbx_description
1 polymer ?
#
loop_
_entity_poly.entity_id
_entity_poly.type
_entity_poly.pdbx_seq_one_letter_code
_entity_poly.pdbx_strand_id
1 'polypeptide(L)'
;STNPMTDGIEVSFQPSMDGFILLEDVFTLIDKLGMKNPHKKPIVVLDEFQEIHTLDKNLDKKLRSILQTYNHANYIFLGSQESMMQEIFEKKKSPFYHFGYLMKLGKIPQDNFYEFLKNGFLLLGEDMDAETIGRSILSFTNCHPYYTQQLAYQTWNNWKQNGYSDTLVETAITELTHVHDMDYERLWSTFNKTDKKVLIGLTMQMGTPSSLPFLQAVGIDSPSTAFSSLKRLGQQGYVIRNEGYELDDPFFRRWIEVKREGR
;
A
#
# COMPACT_ATOMS: atom_id res chain seq x y z
N SER A 1 13.90 28.35 -13.64
CA SER A 1 13.84 29.43 -12.63
C SER A 1 14.08 28.83 -11.26
N THR A 2 14.86 29.50 -10.42
CA THR A 2 15.09 29.10 -9.04
C THR A 2 14.12 29.84 -8.13
N ASN A 3 13.41 29.11 -7.26
CA ASN A 3 12.58 29.73 -6.25
C ASN A 3 13.45 30.07 -5.02
N PRO A 4 13.64 31.35 -4.66
CA PRO A 4 14.55 31.78 -3.60
C PRO A 4 14.10 31.37 -2.18
N MET A 5 12.87 30.86 -2.01
CA MET A 5 12.35 30.43 -0.70
C MET A 5 12.53 28.93 -0.42
N THR A 6 12.84 28.09 -1.41
CA THR A 6 12.86 26.62 -1.21
C THR A 6 14.11 25.93 -1.73
N ASP A 7 15.11 26.66 -2.28
CA ASP A 7 16.24 26.06 -3.03
C ASP A 7 15.80 25.06 -4.13
N GLY A 8 14.51 25.12 -4.51
CA GLY A 8 13.91 24.21 -5.50
C GLY A 8 14.14 24.72 -6.93
N ILE A 9 14.39 23.79 -7.83
CA ILE A 9 14.46 24.04 -9.28
C ILE A 9 13.11 23.68 -9.87
N GLU A 10 12.39 24.67 -10.40
CA GLU A 10 11.18 24.44 -11.16
C GLU A 10 11.52 24.29 -12.64
N VAL A 11 11.16 23.15 -13.22
CA VAL A 11 11.41 22.84 -14.64
C VAL A 11 10.05 22.76 -15.34
N SER A 12 9.82 23.66 -16.29
CA SER A 12 8.62 23.62 -17.14
C SER A 12 8.97 23.08 -18.52
N PHE A 13 8.15 22.18 -19.05
CA PHE A 13 8.35 21.56 -20.36
C PHE A 13 7.32 22.06 -21.37
N GLN A 14 7.75 22.22 -22.63
CA GLN A 14 6.82 22.54 -23.72
C GLN A 14 6.27 21.24 -24.36
N PRO A 15 4.96 21.14 -24.63
CA PRO A 15 4.32 19.87 -25.02
C PRO A 15 4.65 19.33 -26.44
N SER A 16 5.50 20.00 -27.20
CA SER A 16 5.75 19.68 -28.64
C SER A 16 7.01 18.85 -28.91
N MET A 17 7.74 18.40 -27.87
CA MET A 17 8.94 17.57 -28.06
C MET A 17 8.66 16.08 -27.83
N ASP A 18 9.44 15.23 -28.51
CA ASP A 18 9.44 13.79 -28.25
C ASP A 18 9.72 13.55 -26.75
N GLY A 19 8.78 12.86 -26.07
CA GLY A 19 8.86 12.64 -24.62
C GLY A 19 10.15 11.92 -24.17
N PHE A 20 10.82 11.21 -25.08
CA PHE A 20 12.10 10.55 -24.78
C PHE A 20 13.25 11.54 -24.75
N ILE A 21 13.30 12.49 -25.69
CA ILE A 21 14.32 13.57 -25.70
C ILE A 21 14.20 14.39 -24.42
N LEU A 22 12.96 14.71 -24.02
CA LEU A 22 12.71 15.41 -22.76
C LEU A 22 13.20 14.65 -21.53
N LEU A 23 13.01 13.33 -21.50
CA LEU A 23 13.49 12.49 -20.40
C LEU A 23 15.01 12.51 -20.29
N GLU A 24 15.72 12.34 -21.40
CA GLU A 24 17.18 12.38 -21.45
C GLU A 24 17.73 13.76 -21.05
N ASP A 25 17.09 14.84 -21.49
CA ASP A 25 17.45 16.21 -21.11
C ASP A 25 17.31 16.46 -19.61
N VAL A 26 16.26 15.93 -18.98
CA VAL A 26 16.07 16.01 -17.52
C VAL A 26 17.20 15.30 -16.78
N PHE A 27 17.52 14.07 -17.16
CA PHE A 27 18.60 13.32 -16.49
C PHE A 27 19.98 13.94 -16.75
N THR A 28 20.21 14.49 -17.95
CA THR A 28 21.41 15.27 -18.27
C THR A 28 21.53 16.51 -17.37
N LEU A 29 20.44 17.23 -17.15
CA LEU A 29 20.45 18.39 -16.24
C LEU A 29 20.77 17.98 -14.81
N ILE A 30 20.14 16.91 -14.32
CA ILE A 30 20.38 16.38 -12.97
C ILE A 30 21.84 15.96 -12.79
N ASP A 31 22.43 15.28 -13.76
CA ASP A 31 23.83 14.86 -13.73
C ASP A 31 24.79 16.07 -13.71
N LYS A 32 24.53 17.08 -14.54
CA LYS A 32 25.29 18.35 -14.53
C LYS A 32 25.20 19.07 -13.18
N LEU A 33 24.04 19.03 -12.50
CA LEU A 33 23.90 19.59 -11.17
C LEU A 33 24.73 18.81 -10.14
N GLY A 34 24.74 17.50 -10.23
CA GLY A 34 25.57 16.64 -9.39
C GLY A 34 27.07 16.86 -9.60
N MET A 35 27.51 17.04 -10.85
CA MET A 35 28.90 17.38 -11.18
C MET A 35 29.35 18.69 -10.52
N LYS A 36 28.49 19.70 -10.49
CA LYS A 36 28.79 21.01 -9.86
C LYS A 36 28.90 20.92 -8.33
N ASN A 37 28.27 19.91 -7.72
CA ASN A 37 28.24 19.74 -6.28
C ASN A 37 28.64 18.30 -5.86
N PRO A 38 29.92 17.91 -5.97
CA PRO A 38 30.34 16.51 -5.74
C PRO A 38 30.04 15.99 -4.33
N HIS A 39 29.94 16.89 -3.33
CA HIS A 39 29.66 16.57 -1.93
C HIS A 39 28.15 16.49 -1.62
N LYS A 40 27.28 16.92 -2.55
CA LYS A 40 25.81 16.93 -2.39
C LYS A 40 25.17 16.40 -3.66
N LYS A 41 25.28 15.08 -3.88
CA LYS A 41 24.64 14.45 -5.05
C LYS A 41 23.12 14.61 -4.99
N PRO A 42 22.46 15.01 -6.08
CA PRO A 42 21.01 14.99 -6.20
C PRO A 42 20.46 13.60 -5.88
N ILE A 43 19.27 13.55 -5.25
CA ILE A 43 18.49 12.33 -5.10
C ILE A 43 17.29 12.45 -6.01
N VAL A 44 17.12 11.50 -6.91
CA VAL A 44 15.99 11.39 -7.84
C VAL A 44 15.10 10.26 -7.34
N VAL A 45 13.86 10.58 -7.05
CA VAL A 45 12.85 9.60 -6.63
C VAL A 45 11.90 9.37 -7.80
N LEU A 46 11.78 8.11 -8.22
CA LEU A 46 10.84 7.65 -9.25
C LEU A 46 9.76 6.83 -8.53
N ASP A 47 8.62 7.46 -8.33
CA ASP A 47 7.47 6.86 -7.65
C ASP A 47 6.59 6.06 -8.62
N GLU A 48 5.86 5.07 -8.09
CA GLU A 48 5.03 4.12 -8.84
C GLU A 48 5.79 3.48 -10.02
N PHE A 49 7.05 3.12 -9.78
CA PHE A 49 7.97 2.67 -10.82
C PHE A 49 7.50 1.40 -11.55
N GLN A 50 6.63 0.60 -10.96
CA GLN A 50 6.02 -0.55 -11.64
C GLN A 50 5.22 -0.16 -12.88
N GLU A 51 4.77 1.10 -12.99
CA GLU A 51 4.02 1.57 -14.15
C GLU A 51 4.89 1.79 -15.41
N ILE A 52 6.21 1.61 -15.30
CA ILE A 52 7.15 1.82 -16.43
C ILE A 52 6.75 1.02 -17.69
N HIS A 53 6.18 -0.17 -17.51
CA HIS A 53 5.77 -1.03 -18.62
C HIS A 53 4.43 -0.64 -19.25
N THR A 54 3.58 0.10 -18.51
CA THR A 54 2.30 0.59 -19.02
C THR A 54 2.47 1.85 -19.87
N LEU A 55 3.50 2.65 -19.55
CA LEU A 55 3.81 3.89 -20.27
C LEU A 55 4.41 3.64 -21.67
N ASP A 56 5.42 2.80 -21.78
CA ASP A 56 6.02 2.37 -23.05
C ASP A 56 6.74 1.02 -22.83
N LYS A 57 6.52 0.07 -23.74
CA LYS A 57 7.11 -1.28 -23.70
C LYS A 57 8.65 -1.32 -23.71
N ASN A 58 9.31 -0.24 -24.12
CA ASN A 58 10.77 -0.15 -24.17
C ASN A 58 11.32 0.93 -23.22
N LEU A 59 10.46 1.56 -22.40
CA LEU A 59 10.90 2.64 -21.51
C LEU A 59 11.90 2.13 -20.46
N ASP A 60 11.73 0.91 -20.00
CA ASP A 60 12.65 0.23 -19.09
C ASP A 60 14.08 0.16 -19.64
N LYS A 61 14.26 -0.25 -20.90
CA LYS A 61 15.57 -0.32 -21.56
C LYS A 61 16.17 1.05 -21.78
N LYS A 62 15.35 2.00 -22.24
CA LYS A 62 15.77 3.39 -22.48
C LYS A 62 16.22 4.06 -21.18
N LEU A 63 15.39 3.97 -20.12
CA LEU A 63 15.73 4.54 -18.83
C LEU A 63 16.98 3.88 -18.22
N ARG A 64 17.11 2.55 -18.36
CA ARG A 64 18.29 1.83 -17.90
C ARG A 64 19.57 2.32 -18.57
N SER A 65 19.53 2.59 -19.88
CA SER A 65 20.66 3.15 -20.64
C SER A 65 21.05 4.55 -20.13
N ILE A 66 20.06 5.41 -19.90
CA ILE A 66 20.28 6.75 -19.34
C ILE A 66 20.95 6.66 -17.96
N LEU A 67 20.37 5.87 -17.05
CA LEU A 67 20.83 5.76 -15.68
C LEU A 67 22.24 5.13 -15.55
N GLN A 68 22.67 4.32 -16.51
CA GLN A 68 24.04 3.80 -16.55
C GLN A 68 25.07 4.85 -16.94
N THR A 69 24.66 5.86 -17.70
CA THR A 69 25.54 6.91 -18.20
C THR A 69 25.77 8.01 -17.17
N TYR A 70 24.75 8.31 -16.36
CA TYR A 70 24.75 9.43 -15.43
C TYR A 70 25.02 8.97 -13.99
N ASN A 71 26.21 9.30 -13.46
CA ASN A 71 26.72 8.77 -12.17
C ASN A 71 26.76 9.82 -11.04
N HIS A 72 26.30 11.04 -11.29
CA HIS A 72 26.40 12.13 -10.34
C HIS A 72 25.09 12.39 -9.54
N ALA A 73 24.13 11.46 -9.66
CA ALA A 73 22.90 11.43 -8.86
C ALA A 73 22.71 10.06 -8.20
N ASN A 74 21.94 10.03 -7.13
CA ASN A 74 21.42 8.82 -6.52
C ASN A 74 19.96 8.62 -6.94
N TYR A 75 19.56 7.38 -7.19
CA TYR A 75 18.22 7.04 -7.66
C TYR A 75 17.51 6.18 -6.63
N ILE A 76 16.25 6.52 -6.34
CA ILE A 76 15.35 5.73 -5.50
C ILE A 76 14.13 5.39 -6.35
N PHE A 77 13.84 4.10 -6.46
CA PHE A 77 12.67 3.59 -7.17
C PHE A 77 11.65 3.15 -6.12
N LEU A 78 10.49 3.76 -6.11
CA LEU A 78 9.39 3.39 -5.21
C LEU A 78 8.29 2.68 -6.01
N GLY A 79 7.64 1.72 -5.39
CA GLY A 79 6.50 1.03 -5.99
C GLY A 79 5.67 0.34 -4.92
N SER A 80 4.36 0.47 -5.04
CA SER A 80 3.38 -0.10 -4.11
C SER A 80 3.09 -1.57 -4.40
N GLN A 81 3.35 -2.05 -5.64
CA GLN A 81 3.08 -3.43 -6.06
C GLN A 81 4.35 -4.29 -5.98
N GLU A 82 4.53 -4.96 -4.84
CA GLU A 82 5.73 -5.76 -4.56
C GLU A 82 6.06 -6.77 -5.67
N SER A 83 5.09 -7.53 -6.15
CA SER A 83 5.30 -8.54 -7.19
C SER A 83 5.80 -7.95 -8.51
N MET A 84 5.33 -6.77 -8.88
CA MET A 84 5.78 -6.06 -10.09
C MET A 84 7.18 -5.48 -9.90
N MET A 85 7.49 -4.92 -8.73
CA MET A 85 8.83 -4.46 -8.41
C MET A 85 9.84 -5.60 -8.41
N GLN A 86 9.50 -6.77 -7.86
CA GLN A 86 10.33 -7.98 -7.96
C GLN A 86 10.53 -8.42 -9.42
N GLU A 87 9.49 -8.35 -10.24
CA GLU A 87 9.60 -8.68 -11.66
C GLU A 87 10.60 -7.75 -12.38
N ILE A 88 10.60 -6.46 -12.04
CA ILE A 88 11.51 -5.47 -12.62
C ILE A 88 12.95 -5.68 -12.13
N PHE A 89 13.19 -5.88 -10.82
CA PHE A 89 14.54 -5.85 -10.25
C PHE A 89 15.18 -7.23 -10.02
N GLU A 90 14.40 -8.30 -9.93
CA GLU A 90 14.91 -9.66 -9.62
C GLU A 90 14.79 -10.64 -10.79
N LYS A 91 14.03 -10.34 -11.84
CA LYS A 91 13.88 -11.23 -13.00
C LYS A 91 15.09 -11.10 -13.92
N LYS A 92 15.79 -12.21 -14.17
CA LYS A 92 17.04 -12.25 -14.99
C LYS A 92 16.95 -11.60 -16.37
N LYS A 93 15.77 -11.54 -16.97
CA LYS A 93 15.56 -10.94 -18.30
C LYS A 93 15.21 -9.46 -18.24
N SER A 94 15.03 -8.88 -17.07
CA SER A 94 14.72 -7.46 -16.92
C SER A 94 15.97 -6.60 -17.14
N PRO A 95 15.85 -5.44 -17.80
CA PRO A 95 16.93 -4.47 -17.91
C PRO A 95 17.45 -3.99 -16.55
N PHE A 96 16.59 -3.98 -15.53
CA PHE A 96 16.92 -3.55 -14.16
C PHE A 96 17.40 -4.70 -13.25
N TYR A 97 17.60 -5.90 -13.79
CA TYR A 97 18.08 -7.02 -13.00
C TYR A 97 19.37 -6.65 -12.24
N HIS A 98 19.33 -6.77 -10.91
CA HIS A 98 20.43 -6.40 -10.00
C HIS A 98 20.96 -4.97 -10.19
N PHE A 99 20.13 -4.04 -10.64
CA PHE A 99 20.56 -2.65 -10.85
C PHE A 99 20.74 -1.86 -9.55
N GLY A 100 20.02 -2.20 -8.50
CA GLY A 100 20.08 -1.52 -7.22
C GLY A 100 19.87 -2.48 -6.04
N TYR A 101 19.93 -1.93 -4.84
CA TYR A 101 19.57 -2.64 -3.63
C TYR A 101 18.06 -2.64 -3.46
N LEU A 102 17.45 -3.81 -3.40
CA LEU A 102 16.02 -3.96 -3.13
C LEU A 102 15.77 -3.91 -1.62
N MET A 103 15.01 -2.90 -1.19
CA MET A 103 14.55 -2.77 0.19
C MET A 103 13.05 -3.04 0.25
N LYS A 104 12.67 -4.09 0.98
CA LYS A 104 11.27 -4.37 1.24
C LYS A 104 10.86 -3.67 2.53
N LEU A 105 9.88 -2.77 2.42
CA LEU A 105 9.26 -2.15 3.58
C LEU A 105 8.11 -3.04 4.07
N GLY A 106 8.29 -3.63 5.25
CA GLY A 106 7.25 -4.36 5.94
C GLY A 106 6.29 -3.44 6.70
N LYS A 107 5.33 -4.04 7.41
CA LYS A 107 4.48 -3.32 8.36
C LYS A 107 5.34 -2.66 9.44
N ILE A 108 4.86 -1.56 10.00
CA ILE A 108 5.50 -0.92 11.15
C ILE A 108 5.48 -1.92 12.33
N PRO A 109 6.61 -2.16 13.03
CA PRO A 109 6.60 -3.04 14.19
C PRO A 109 5.55 -2.59 15.21
N GLN A 110 4.79 -3.54 15.75
CA GLN A 110 3.62 -3.25 16.59
C GLN A 110 3.97 -2.37 17.80
N ASP A 111 5.07 -2.63 18.47
CA ASP A 111 5.47 -1.87 19.65
C ASP A 111 5.79 -0.41 19.30
N ASN A 112 6.50 -0.18 18.19
CA ASN A 112 6.81 1.17 17.73
C ASN A 112 5.53 1.94 17.33
N PHE A 113 4.61 1.25 16.68
CA PHE A 113 3.36 1.87 16.24
C PHE A 113 2.42 2.13 17.41
N TYR A 114 2.40 1.20 18.39
CA TYR A 114 1.67 1.39 19.64
C TYR A 114 2.15 2.62 20.41
N GLU A 115 3.46 2.76 20.64
CA GLU A 115 4.02 3.93 21.32
C GLU A 115 3.72 5.23 20.58
N PHE A 116 3.76 5.21 19.25
CA PHE A 116 3.38 6.37 18.43
C PHE A 116 1.91 6.77 18.65
N LEU A 117 0.98 5.82 18.58
CA LEU A 117 -0.45 6.07 18.79
C LEU A 117 -0.74 6.52 20.22
N LYS A 118 -0.19 5.79 21.22
CA LYS A 118 -0.33 6.13 22.63
C LYS A 118 0.10 7.57 22.89
N ASN A 119 1.29 7.95 22.45
CA ASN A 119 1.80 9.30 22.63
C ASN A 119 0.93 10.34 21.91
N GLY A 120 0.42 10.03 20.72
CA GLY A 120 -0.50 10.90 20.00
C GLY A 120 -1.81 11.13 20.76
N PHE A 121 -2.41 10.08 21.31
CA PHE A 121 -3.64 10.19 22.08
C PHE A 121 -3.45 10.85 23.43
N LEU A 122 -2.34 10.63 24.14
CA LEU A 122 -2.02 11.29 25.41
C LEU A 122 -1.92 12.81 25.28
N LEU A 123 -1.57 13.34 24.11
CA LEU A 123 -1.55 14.78 23.86
C LEU A 123 -2.96 15.42 23.85
N LEU A 124 -4.02 14.61 23.81
CA LEU A 124 -5.40 15.08 23.69
C LEU A 124 -6.08 15.30 25.04
N GLY A 125 -5.58 14.73 26.14
CA GLY A 125 -6.11 14.94 27.48
C GLY A 125 -5.88 13.73 28.40
N GLU A 126 -5.95 13.97 29.71
CA GLU A 126 -5.73 12.96 30.74
C GLU A 126 -6.89 11.95 30.86
N ASP A 127 -8.08 12.32 30.38
CA ASP A 127 -9.30 11.49 30.48
C ASP A 127 -9.37 10.38 29.40
N MET A 128 -8.35 10.28 28.53
CA MET A 128 -8.34 9.33 27.43
C MET A 128 -7.53 8.08 27.79
N ASP A 129 -8.16 6.92 27.70
CA ASP A 129 -7.44 5.62 27.78
C ASP A 129 -6.67 5.35 26.48
N ALA A 130 -5.56 6.10 26.31
CA ALA A 130 -4.70 6.03 25.15
C ALA A 130 -4.12 4.62 24.92
N GLU A 131 -3.93 3.84 26.00
CA GLU A 131 -3.40 2.47 25.92
C GLU A 131 -4.42 1.53 25.26
N THR A 132 -5.63 1.50 25.78
CA THR A 132 -6.72 0.65 25.23
C THR A 132 -7.08 1.05 23.81
N ILE A 133 -7.17 2.36 23.54
CA ILE A 133 -7.45 2.89 22.19
C ILE A 133 -6.37 2.45 21.22
N GLY A 134 -5.08 2.68 21.53
CA GLY A 134 -3.96 2.31 20.67
C GLY A 134 -3.93 0.81 20.35
N ARG A 135 -4.12 -0.04 21.37
CA ARG A 135 -4.17 -1.51 21.19
C ARG A 135 -5.37 -1.94 20.32
N SER A 136 -6.56 -1.38 20.55
CA SER A 136 -7.77 -1.70 19.80
C SER A 136 -7.63 -1.32 18.33
N ILE A 137 -7.07 -0.15 18.04
CA ILE A 137 -6.80 0.30 16.67
C ILE A 137 -5.83 -0.66 15.96
N LEU A 138 -4.68 -0.98 16.59
CA LEU A 138 -3.69 -1.87 15.99
C LEU A 138 -4.19 -3.29 15.80
N SER A 139 -4.98 -3.79 16.73
CA SER A 139 -5.62 -5.11 16.64
C SER A 139 -6.57 -5.21 15.45
N PHE A 140 -7.38 -4.19 15.23
CA PHE A 140 -8.32 -4.16 14.11
C PHE A 140 -7.61 -4.02 12.76
N THR A 141 -6.62 -3.11 12.67
CA THR A 141 -5.93 -2.76 11.42
C THR A 141 -4.74 -3.67 11.11
N ASN A 142 -4.40 -4.58 12.00
CA ASN A 142 -3.22 -5.45 11.90
C ASN A 142 -1.95 -4.67 11.54
N CYS A 143 -1.74 -3.51 12.20
CA CYS A 143 -0.60 -2.60 11.99
C CYS A 143 -0.42 -2.11 10.55
N HIS A 144 -1.47 -2.11 9.73
CA HIS A 144 -1.41 -1.56 8.38
C HIS A 144 -1.34 -0.02 8.45
N PRO A 145 -0.27 0.65 7.96
CA PRO A 145 -0.05 2.08 8.19
C PRO A 145 -1.21 2.98 7.78
N TYR A 146 -1.75 2.78 6.58
CA TYR A 146 -2.84 3.57 6.04
C TYR A 146 -4.11 3.45 6.88
N TYR A 147 -4.58 2.22 7.12
CA TYR A 147 -5.82 1.98 7.85
C TYR A 147 -5.70 2.34 9.33
N THR A 148 -4.52 2.15 9.92
CA THR A 148 -4.24 2.57 11.30
C THR A 148 -4.36 4.08 11.44
N GLN A 149 -3.79 4.84 10.50
CA GLN A 149 -3.88 6.29 10.51
C GLN A 149 -5.31 6.77 10.30
N GLN A 150 -6.03 6.16 9.37
CA GLN A 150 -7.44 6.49 9.10
C GLN A 150 -8.32 6.26 10.33
N LEU A 151 -8.20 5.08 10.97
CA LEU A 151 -8.97 4.75 12.16
C LEU A 151 -8.59 5.63 13.35
N ALA A 152 -7.30 5.87 13.56
CA ALA A 152 -6.84 6.77 14.63
C ALA A 152 -7.38 8.19 14.47
N TYR A 153 -7.38 8.71 13.25
CA TYR A 153 -7.93 10.04 12.94
C TYR A 153 -9.44 10.10 13.19
N GLN A 154 -10.21 9.11 12.76
CA GLN A 154 -11.65 9.06 13.01
C GLN A 154 -11.95 8.92 14.51
N THR A 155 -11.22 8.07 15.21
CA THR A 155 -11.33 7.90 16.67
C THR A 155 -11.06 9.24 17.38
N TRP A 156 -10.01 9.96 16.97
CA TRP A 156 -9.71 11.29 17.50
C TRP A 156 -10.84 12.30 17.22
N ASN A 157 -11.39 12.32 16.00
CA ASN A 157 -12.50 13.20 15.66
C ASN A 157 -13.74 12.93 16.53
N ASN A 158 -14.07 11.65 16.73
CA ASN A 158 -15.22 11.24 17.53
C ASN A 158 -15.04 11.66 19.00
N TRP A 159 -13.84 11.46 19.54
CA TRP A 159 -13.51 11.94 20.89
C TRP A 159 -13.65 13.46 21.02
N LYS A 160 -13.12 14.20 20.05
CA LYS A 160 -13.19 15.68 20.08
C LYS A 160 -14.61 16.22 20.03
N GLN A 161 -15.52 15.52 19.34
CA GLN A 161 -16.91 15.94 19.20
C GLN A 161 -17.80 15.50 20.37
N ASN A 162 -17.60 14.30 20.87
CA ASN A 162 -18.53 13.61 21.76
C ASN A 162 -17.92 13.25 23.14
N GLY A 163 -16.61 13.47 23.33
CA GLY A 163 -15.89 13.03 24.51
C GLY A 163 -15.52 11.54 24.47
N TYR A 164 -15.01 11.03 25.61
CA TYR A 164 -14.62 9.64 25.74
C TYR A 164 -15.86 8.72 25.86
N SER A 165 -15.73 7.54 25.26
CA SER A 165 -16.67 6.44 25.38
C SER A 165 -15.91 5.12 25.23
N ASP A 166 -16.31 4.09 25.97
CA ASP A 166 -15.72 2.74 25.86
C ASP A 166 -15.92 2.12 24.46
N THR A 167 -16.89 2.62 23.69
CA THR A 167 -17.17 2.19 22.31
C THR A 167 -16.52 3.09 21.26
N LEU A 168 -15.64 4.02 21.65
CA LEU A 168 -15.13 5.06 20.78
C LEU A 168 -14.47 4.51 19.48
N VAL A 169 -13.62 3.49 19.61
CA VAL A 169 -12.96 2.84 18.47
C VAL A 169 -13.96 2.05 17.62
N GLU A 170 -14.88 1.30 18.24
CA GLU A 170 -15.89 0.51 17.51
C GLU A 170 -16.87 1.41 16.74
N THR A 171 -17.22 2.56 17.32
CA THR A 171 -18.00 3.60 16.63
C THR A 171 -17.25 4.10 15.39
N ALA A 172 -15.96 4.43 15.52
CA ALA A 172 -15.14 4.86 14.40
C ALA A 172 -15.01 3.79 13.30
N ILE A 173 -14.87 2.50 13.68
CA ILE A 173 -14.85 1.37 12.74
C ILE A 173 -16.18 1.32 11.96
N THR A 174 -17.30 1.41 12.69
CA THR A 174 -18.64 1.35 12.09
C THR A 174 -18.87 2.50 11.12
N GLU A 175 -18.50 3.71 11.48
CA GLU A 175 -18.63 4.90 10.65
C GLU A 175 -17.77 4.80 9.37
N LEU A 176 -16.50 4.42 9.50
CA LEU A 176 -15.62 4.25 8.34
C LEU A 176 -16.08 3.13 7.42
N THR A 177 -16.56 2.01 7.98
CA THR A 177 -17.15 0.92 7.19
C THR A 177 -18.37 1.40 6.41
N HIS A 178 -19.23 2.23 7.05
CA HIS A 178 -20.44 2.77 6.42
C HIS A 178 -20.12 3.81 5.33
N VAL A 179 -19.15 4.67 5.55
CA VAL A 179 -18.69 5.64 4.53
C VAL A 179 -18.31 4.94 3.22
N HIS A 180 -17.71 3.76 3.29
CA HIS A 180 -17.29 2.97 2.13
C HIS A 180 -18.34 1.97 1.63
N ASP A 181 -19.58 1.94 2.20
CA ASP A 181 -20.59 0.93 1.88
C ASP A 181 -20.88 0.81 0.37
N MET A 182 -21.08 1.95 -0.32
CA MET A 182 -21.36 1.95 -1.76
C MET A 182 -20.17 1.47 -2.60
N ASP A 183 -18.95 1.80 -2.20
CA ASP A 183 -17.74 1.39 -2.93
C ASP A 183 -17.48 -0.10 -2.73
N TYR A 184 -17.71 -0.61 -1.51
CA TYR A 184 -17.61 -2.04 -1.22
C TYR A 184 -18.71 -2.85 -1.92
N GLU A 185 -19.95 -2.33 -2.05
CA GLU A 185 -20.99 -2.98 -2.86
C GLU A 185 -20.59 -3.08 -4.33
N ARG A 186 -20.03 -2.00 -4.90
CA ARG A 186 -19.53 -2.00 -6.28
C ARG A 186 -18.40 -3.01 -6.43
N LEU A 187 -17.41 -2.95 -5.55
CA LEU A 187 -16.29 -3.88 -5.53
C LEU A 187 -16.78 -5.32 -5.40
N TRP A 188 -17.67 -5.60 -4.46
CA TRP A 188 -18.26 -6.92 -4.27
C TRP A 188 -18.93 -7.46 -5.52
N SER A 189 -19.59 -6.59 -6.28
CA SER A 189 -20.26 -6.97 -7.54
C SER A 189 -19.29 -7.46 -8.61
N THR A 190 -18.04 -7.02 -8.61
CA THR A 190 -17.01 -7.41 -9.58
C THR A 190 -16.47 -8.83 -9.35
N PHE A 191 -16.55 -9.34 -8.13
CA PHE A 191 -16.04 -10.67 -7.81
C PHE A 191 -16.94 -11.79 -8.33
N ASN A 192 -16.33 -12.85 -8.85
CA ASN A 192 -17.05 -14.07 -9.21
C ASN A 192 -17.47 -14.85 -7.95
N LYS A 193 -18.30 -15.91 -8.15
CA LYS A 193 -18.83 -16.70 -7.04
C LYS A 193 -17.75 -17.33 -6.16
N THR A 194 -16.68 -17.82 -6.76
CA THR A 194 -15.58 -18.48 -6.01
C THR A 194 -14.78 -17.46 -5.20
N ASP A 195 -14.51 -16.27 -5.77
CA ASP A 195 -13.82 -15.20 -5.04
C ASP A 195 -14.62 -14.74 -3.83
N LYS A 196 -15.94 -14.54 -4.00
CA LYS A 196 -16.84 -14.20 -2.90
C LYS A 196 -16.82 -15.24 -1.77
N LYS A 197 -16.85 -16.53 -2.11
CA LYS A 197 -16.74 -17.63 -1.15
C LYS A 197 -15.42 -17.62 -0.39
N VAL A 198 -14.31 -17.40 -1.11
CA VAL A 198 -12.98 -17.32 -0.50
C VAL A 198 -12.88 -16.12 0.43
N LEU A 199 -13.35 -14.94 0.01
CA LEU A 199 -13.36 -13.73 0.83
C LEU A 199 -14.17 -13.91 2.11
N ILE A 200 -15.38 -14.49 2.02
CA ILE A 200 -16.20 -14.83 3.21
C ILE A 200 -15.46 -15.81 4.12
N GLY A 201 -14.86 -16.87 3.56
CA GLY A 201 -14.13 -17.84 4.37
C GLY A 201 -12.90 -17.25 5.08
N LEU A 202 -12.26 -16.26 4.51
CA LEU A 202 -11.15 -15.56 5.16
C LEU A 202 -11.62 -14.69 6.34
N THR A 203 -12.82 -14.10 6.29
CA THR A 203 -13.38 -13.36 7.42
C THR A 203 -13.72 -14.26 8.61
N MET A 204 -14.19 -15.48 8.34
CA MET A 204 -14.54 -16.47 9.36
C MET A 204 -13.35 -17.10 10.09
N GLN A 205 -12.10 -16.79 9.67
CA GLN A 205 -10.86 -17.32 10.27
C GLN A 205 -10.83 -18.86 10.40
N MET A 206 -11.42 -19.59 9.48
CA MET A 206 -11.59 -21.05 9.52
C MET A 206 -10.33 -21.85 9.16
N GLY A 207 -9.15 -21.33 9.45
CA GLY A 207 -7.86 -21.99 9.16
C GLY A 207 -7.35 -21.72 7.75
N THR A 208 -6.48 -22.61 7.25
CA THR A 208 -5.88 -22.40 5.92
C THR A 208 -6.92 -22.60 4.81
N PRO A 209 -6.96 -21.74 3.78
CA PRO A 209 -7.94 -21.83 2.70
C PRO A 209 -7.93 -23.10 1.87
N SER A 210 -6.89 -23.95 2.03
CA SER A 210 -6.80 -25.28 1.40
C SER A 210 -7.27 -26.40 2.32
N SER A 211 -7.60 -26.13 3.57
CA SER A 211 -8.04 -27.13 4.54
C SER A 211 -9.46 -27.60 4.25
N LEU A 212 -9.75 -28.85 4.57
CA LEU A 212 -11.07 -29.43 4.37
C LEU A 212 -12.17 -28.66 5.13
N PRO A 213 -11.98 -28.24 6.41
CA PRO A 213 -12.96 -27.43 7.10
C PRO A 213 -13.27 -26.11 6.39
N PHE A 214 -12.27 -25.38 5.90
CA PHE A 214 -12.46 -24.15 5.14
C PHE A 214 -13.29 -24.39 3.88
N LEU A 215 -12.88 -25.37 3.06
CA LEU A 215 -13.53 -25.69 1.79
C LEU A 215 -15.01 -26.09 1.98
N GLN A 216 -15.29 -26.91 3.00
CA GLN A 216 -16.65 -27.30 3.34
C GLN A 216 -17.51 -26.12 3.81
N ALA A 217 -16.96 -25.25 4.66
CA ALA A 217 -17.68 -24.09 5.18
C ALA A 217 -18.11 -23.12 4.09
N VAL A 218 -17.23 -22.90 3.10
CA VAL A 218 -17.53 -21.97 2.00
C VAL A 218 -18.11 -22.66 0.76
N GLY A 219 -18.25 -24.00 0.78
CA GLY A 219 -18.81 -24.79 -0.33
C GLY A 219 -17.93 -24.68 -1.60
N ILE A 220 -16.63 -24.88 -1.46
CA ILE A 220 -15.67 -25.00 -2.57
C ILE A 220 -15.22 -26.46 -2.70
N ASP A 221 -15.31 -27.01 -3.91
CA ASP A 221 -15.14 -28.46 -4.14
C ASP A 221 -13.68 -28.92 -4.10
N SER A 222 -12.70 -28.01 -4.35
CA SER A 222 -11.31 -28.41 -4.40
C SER A 222 -10.33 -27.34 -3.91
N PRO A 223 -9.19 -27.77 -3.31
CA PRO A 223 -8.13 -26.87 -2.90
C PRO A 223 -7.54 -26.07 -4.08
N SER A 224 -7.47 -26.64 -5.27
CA SER A 224 -6.94 -25.97 -6.47
C SER A 224 -7.83 -24.77 -6.89
N THR A 225 -9.13 -24.91 -6.75
CA THR A 225 -10.09 -23.84 -7.03
C THR A 225 -9.92 -22.68 -6.04
N ALA A 226 -9.80 -22.97 -4.75
CA ALA A 226 -9.53 -21.97 -3.72
C ALA A 226 -8.18 -21.27 -3.95
N PHE A 227 -7.12 -22.03 -4.27
CA PHE A 227 -5.80 -21.47 -4.55
C PHE A 227 -5.78 -20.55 -5.78
N SER A 228 -6.49 -20.93 -6.85
CA SER A 228 -6.61 -20.09 -8.06
C SER A 228 -7.31 -18.76 -7.76
N SER A 229 -8.33 -18.79 -6.91
CA SER A 229 -9.02 -17.58 -6.44
C SER A 229 -8.08 -16.73 -5.58
N LEU A 230 -7.41 -17.30 -4.60
CA LEU A 230 -6.43 -16.59 -3.76
C LEU A 230 -5.31 -15.95 -4.57
N LYS A 231 -4.79 -16.66 -5.57
CA LYS A 231 -3.77 -16.12 -6.47
C LYS A 231 -4.27 -14.88 -7.21
N ARG A 232 -5.49 -14.95 -7.76
CA ARG A 232 -6.11 -13.82 -8.46
C ARG A 232 -6.36 -12.64 -7.52
N LEU A 233 -6.98 -12.88 -6.36
CA LEU A 233 -7.25 -11.87 -5.36
C LEU A 233 -5.96 -11.22 -4.84
N GLY A 234 -4.90 -12.01 -4.65
CA GLY A 234 -3.58 -11.50 -4.28
C GLY A 234 -2.92 -10.65 -5.37
N GLN A 235 -3.04 -11.05 -6.65
CA GLN A 235 -2.54 -10.24 -7.77
C GLN A 235 -3.28 -8.91 -7.92
N GLN A 236 -4.53 -8.85 -7.48
CA GLN A 236 -5.34 -7.63 -7.47
C GLN A 236 -5.19 -6.80 -6.18
N GLY A 237 -4.40 -7.27 -5.20
CA GLY A 237 -4.16 -6.56 -3.96
C GLY A 237 -5.26 -6.68 -2.89
N TYR A 238 -6.29 -7.51 -3.10
CA TYR A 238 -7.37 -7.67 -2.11
C TYR A 238 -7.03 -8.63 -0.96
N VAL A 239 -6.12 -9.55 -1.23
CA VAL A 239 -5.66 -10.55 -0.25
C VAL A 239 -4.15 -10.50 -0.19
N ILE A 240 -3.61 -10.43 1.00
CA ILE A 240 -2.18 -10.50 1.28
C ILE A 240 -1.82 -11.82 1.96
N ARG A 241 -0.56 -12.21 1.82
CA ARG A 241 -0.01 -13.41 2.44
C ARG A 241 1.10 -13.02 3.41
N ASN A 242 0.80 -13.13 4.70
CA ASN A 242 1.77 -13.02 5.79
C ASN A 242 2.01 -14.41 6.40
N GLU A 243 1.67 -14.61 7.66
CA GLU A 243 1.64 -15.95 8.29
C GLU A 243 0.50 -16.83 7.74
N GLY A 244 -0.52 -16.20 7.15
CA GLY A 244 -1.66 -16.81 6.47
C GLY A 244 -2.15 -15.93 5.33
N TYR A 245 -3.36 -16.21 4.84
CA TYR A 245 -4.05 -15.34 3.90
C TYR A 245 -5.03 -14.47 4.67
N GLU A 246 -4.99 -13.17 4.43
CA GLU A 246 -5.88 -12.18 5.04
C GLU A 246 -6.33 -11.14 4.02
N LEU A 247 -7.49 -10.51 4.25
CA LEU A 247 -7.88 -9.33 3.47
C LEU A 247 -6.95 -8.17 3.83
N ASP A 248 -6.50 -7.43 2.82
CA ASP A 248 -5.63 -6.28 3.00
C ASP A 248 -6.37 -5.13 3.69
N ASP A 249 -7.62 -4.88 3.28
CA ASP A 249 -8.48 -3.84 3.85
C ASP A 249 -9.30 -4.36 5.04
N PRO A 250 -9.03 -3.91 6.28
CA PRO A 250 -9.76 -4.33 7.47
C PRO A 250 -11.21 -3.82 7.51
N PHE A 251 -11.51 -2.68 6.88
CA PHE A 251 -12.87 -2.17 6.79
C PHE A 251 -13.70 -2.95 5.78
N PHE A 252 -13.09 -3.37 4.66
CA PHE A 252 -13.73 -4.29 3.73
C PHE A 252 -13.99 -5.66 4.37
N ARG A 253 -13.05 -6.16 5.18
CA ARG A 253 -13.27 -7.37 5.99
C ARG A 253 -14.50 -7.19 6.90
N ARG A 254 -14.55 -6.10 7.68
CA ARG A 254 -15.69 -5.79 8.56
C ARG A 254 -16.99 -5.68 7.81
N TRP A 255 -16.96 -5.05 6.64
CA TRP A 255 -18.13 -4.93 5.77
C TRP A 255 -18.67 -6.31 5.32
N ILE A 256 -17.79 -7.25 4.95
CA ILE A 256 -18.17 -8.61 4.58
C ILE A 256 -18.80 -9.32 5.79
N GLU A 257 -18.18 -9.24 6.97
CA GLU A 257 -18.71 -9.80 8.22
C GLU A 257 -20.15 -9.34 8.47
N VAL A 258 -20.39 -8.04 8.39
CA VAL A 258 -21.72 -7.46 8.68
C VAL A 258 -22.76 -7.73 7.58
N LYS A 259 -22.37 -7.68 6.32
CA LYS A 259 -23.33 -7.69 5.19
C LYS A 259 -23.46 -9.05 4.51
N ARG A 260 -22.51 -9.96 4.64
CA ARG A 260 -22.40 -11.18 3.83
C ARG A 260 -22.30 -12.47 4.64
N GLU A 261 -21.89 -12.43 5.91
CA GLU A 261 -21.93 -13.59 6.78
C GLU A 261 -23.39 -13.94 7.10
N GLY A 262 -23.76 -15.20 6.80
CA GLY A 262 -25.11 -15.70 7.07
C GLY A 262 -26.11 -15.60 5.91
N ARG A 263 -25.66 -15.26 4.68
CA ARG A 263 -26.51 -15.32 3.47
C ARG A 263 -26.13 -16.45 2.54
#